data_b7b7e80b27da4ad0569d0d46d2282350
#
_entry.id   b7b7e80b27da4ad0569d0d46d2282350
#
_cell.length_a   1.000
_cell.length_b   1.000
_cell.length_c   1.000
_cell.angle_alpha   90.00
_cell.angle_beta   90.00
_cell.angle_gamma   90.00
#
_symmetry.space_group_name_H-M   'P 1'
#
loop_
_entity.id
_entity.type
_entity.pdbx_description
1 polymer ?
#
loop_
_entity_poly.entity_id
_entity_poly.type
_entity_poly.pdbx_seq_one_letter_code
_entity_poly.pdbx_strand_id
1 'polypeptide(L)'
;LGHQNNVGINFEHYHSITSSSYTGDYNVWQHLWMGETMLYTYYQQRFGNKWFLNLSPGVSILNYKYHGDDLQQHWSFRLYSNLVYNINEKHTLMLMFAIGNEQADISYINDIDQTIDFLQVKRGNTDLANTKIYVPAIGYQAQVGKLNLETMLMYWGYFNNITFDYYPEGDILVNTYRSDADFHSLTAQLSATYRFSDNLRLKLKGEYTDMKLTGVYAKRVNAFSGSIDVNYYWKDFSLNVYGRSTSRQLNQLTMATFKNPAVYGLSLGWSHGNWMAEAGTENPFTKQSHYYRYADCGAYRFSQLQTSRIYQQTGYVKVAYTFDFGKKISRESNSVDKTINSAIIKAN
;
A
#
# COMPACT_ATOMS: atom_id res chain seq x y z
N LEU A 1 -38.37 -14.28 1.91
CA LEU A 1 -37.05 -13.67 1.76
C LEU A 1 -36.02 -14.78 2.00
N GLY A 2 -35.50 -15.40 0.90
CA GLY A 2 -34.55 -16.49 1.00
C GLY A 2 -33.24 -16.04 1.63
N HIS A 3 -32.67 -16.83 2.53
CA HIS A 3 -31.32 -16.69 3.02
C HIS A 3 -30.37 -16.93 1.85
N GLN A 4 -29.74 -15.89 1.32
CA GLN A 4 -28.71 -16.04 0.32
C GLN A 4 -27.39 -16.38 1.06
N ASN A 5 -27.11 -17.66 1.16
CA ASN A 5 -25.85 -18.17 1.67
C ASN A 5 -24.96 -18.52 0.48
N ASN A 6 -23.71 -18.13 0.53
CA ASN A 6 -22.72 -18.53 -0.43
C ASN A 6 -21.55 -19.15 0.32
N VAL A 7 -21.17 -20.37 -0.05
CA VAL A 7 -20.07 -21.11 0.54
C VAL A 7 -19.18 -21.62 -0.60
N GLY A 8 -17.89 -21.49 -0.44
CA GLY A 8 -16.95 -22.01 -1.42
C GLY A 8 -15.59 -22.29 -0.83
N ILE A 9 -14.78 -22.94 -1.63
CA ILE A 9 -13.39 -23.26 -1.33
C ILE A 9 -12.56 -22.70 -2.47
N ASN A 10 -11.48 -22.02 -2.12
CA ASN A 10 -10.49 -21.53 -3.06
C ASN A 10 -9.14 -22.16 -2.76
N PHE A 11 -8.48 -22.67 -3.79
CA PHE A 11 -7.14 -23.21 -3.74
C PHE A 11 -6.26 -22.39 -4.68
N GLU A 12 -5.16 -21.88 -4.17
CA GLU A 12 -4.17 -21.13 -4.92
C GLU A 12 -2.79 -21.73 -4.68
N HIS A 13 -2.03 -21.88 -5.75
CA HIS A 13 -0.63 -22.27 -5.68
C HIS A 13 0.16 -21.44 -6.67
N TYR A 14 1.25 -20.88 -6.20
CA TYR A 14 2.25 -20.28 -7.08
C TYR A 14 3.64 -20.71 -6.65
N HIS A 15 4.56 -20.72 -7.60
CA HIS A 15 5.97 -20.94 -7.33
C HIS A 15 6.83 -20.06 -8.24
N SER A 16 8.03 -19.80 -7.77
CA SER A 16 9.06 -19.07 -8.49
C SER A 16 10.37 -19.83 -8.41
N ILE A 17 11.07 -19.90 -9.53
CA ILE A 17 12.41 -20.46 -9.62
C ILE A 17 13.33 -19.33 -10.10
N THR A 18 14.38 -19.08 -9.33
CA THR A 18 15.35 -18.04 -9.64
C THR A 18 16.74 -18.63 -9.71
N SER A 19 17.45 -18.39 -10.81
CA SER A 19 18.87 -18.71 -10.95
C SER A 19 19.63 -17.40 -11.10
N SER A 20 20.64 -17.20 -10.29
CA SER A 20 21.48 -15.99 -10.30
C SER A 20 22.96 -16.40 -10.41
N SER A 21 23.70 -15.69 -11.26
CA SER A 21 25.14 -15.86 -11.39
C SER A 21 25.80 -14.51 -11.11
N TYR A 22 26.70 -14.48 -10.17
CA TYR A 22 27.47 -13.31 -9.77
C TYR A 22 28.91 -13.51 -10.27
N THR A 23 29.43 -12.55 -10.99
CA THR A 23 30.78 -12.55 -11.55
C THR A 23 31.51 -11.27 -11.17
N GLY A 24 32.79 -11.37 -10.89
CA GLY A 24 33.63 -10.24 -10.49
C GLY A 24 34.82 -10.74 -9.69
N ASP A 25 35.04 -10.20 -8.50
CA ASP A 25 36.09 -10.64 -7.58
C ASP A 25 35.91 -12.08 -7.12
N TYR A 26 34.67 -12.57 -7.20
CA TYR A 26 34.29 -13.96 -6.98
C TYR A 26 33.19 -14.39 -7.98
N ASN A 27 33.14 -15.68 -8.27
CA ASN A 27 32.13 -16.26 -9.13
C ASN A 27 31.23 -17.19 -8.30
N VAL A 28 29.97 -16.83 -8.17
CA VAL A 28 28.99 -17.61 -7.41
C VAL A 28 27.76 -17.83 -8.26
N TRP A 29 27.25 -19.07 -8.26
CA TRP A 29 25.97 -19.42 -8.84
C TRP A 29 25.00 -19.83 -7.72
N GLN A 30 23.78 -19.35 -7.80
CA GLN A 30 22.75 -19.62 -6.84
C GLN A 30 21.47 -20.02 -7.55
N HIS A 31 20.76 -20.98 -6.99
CA HIS A 31 19.46 -21.43 -7.46
C HIS A 31 18.50 -21.48 -6.27
N LEU A 32 17.40 -20.76 -6.38
CA LEU A 32 16.37 -20.68 -5.35
C LEU A 32 15.04 -21.10 -5.94
N TRP A 33 14.37 -22.00 -5.25
CA TRP A 33 12.98 -22.33 -5.45
C TRP A 33 12.14 -21.83 -4.27
N MET A 34 11.03 -21.15 -4.57
CA MET A 34 10.06 -20.69 -3.59
C MET A 34 8.65 -20.96 -4.09
N GLY A 35 7.78 -21.49 -3.23
CA GLY A 35 6.37 -21.69 -3.56
C GLY A 35 5.47 -21.47 -2.37
N GLU A 36 4.27 -20.97 -2.60
CA GLU A 36 3.22 -20.86 -1.60
C GLU A 36 1.96 -21.56 -2.06
N THR A 37 1.40 -22.36 -1.18
CA THR A 37 0.11 -23.03 -1.37
C THR A 37 -0.87 -22.46 -0.36
N MET A 38 -2.02 -21.99 -0.83
CA MET A 38 -3.06 -21.38 -0.01
C MET A 38 -4.38 -22.11 -0.19
N LEU A 39 -5.03 -22.41 0.91
CA LEU A 39 -6.38 -22.97 0.93
C LEU A 39 -7.27 -22.07 1.77
N TYR A 40 -8.33 -21.55 1.17
CA TYR A 40 -9.34 -20.74 1.83
C TYR A 40 -10.71 -21.37 1.70
N THR A 41 -11.50 -21.25 2.74
CA THR A 41 -12.93 -21.36 2.62
C THR A 41 -13.53 -19.96 2.69
N TYR A 42 -14.68 -19.74 2.07
CA TYR A 42 -15.43 -18.53 2.30
C TYR A 42 -16.89 -18.86 2.60
N TYR A 43 -17.42 -18.08 3.51
CA TYR A 43 -18.80 -18.13 3.91
C TYR A 43 -19.36 -16.71 3.87
N GLN A 44 -20.41 -16.50 3.07
CA GLN A 44 -21.11 -15.24 2.98
C GLN A 44 -22.57 -15.46 3.31
N GLN A 45 -23.10 -14.63 4.20
CA GLN A 45 -24.49 -14.71 4.60
C GLN A 45 -25.10 -13.34 4.84
N ARG A 46 -26.35 -13.19 4.42
CA ARG A 46 -27.24 -12.08 4.79
C ARG A 46 -28.26 -12.56 5.81
N PHE A 47 -28.36 -11.85 6.92
CA PHE A 47 -29.36 -12.08 7.95
C PHE A 47 -30.39 -10.94 7.89
N GLY A 48 -31.50 -11.21 7.23
CA GLY A 48 -32.48 -10.19 6.88
C GLY A 48 -31.90 -9.09 6.02
N ASN A 49 -32.36 -7.85 6.20
CA ASN A 49 -31.90 -6.68 5.45
C ASN A 49 -30.80 -5.89 6.18
N LYS A 50 -30.46 -6.28 7.41
CA LYS A 50 -29.58 -5.47 8.27
C LYS A 50 -28.15 -6.00 8.36
N TRP A 51 -27.94 -7.30 8.29
CA TRP A 51 -26.64 -7.88 8.54
C TRP A 51 -26.08 -8.58 7.30
N PHE A 52 -24.82 -8.36 7.04
CA PHE A 52 -24.03 -9.12 6.07
C PHE A 52 -22.73 -9.56 6.70
N LEU A 53 -22.49 -10.87 6.70
CA LEU A 53 -21.25 -11.48 7.16
C LEU A 53 -20.51 -12.07 5.97
N ASN A 54 -19.22 -11.77 5.88
CA ASN A 54 -18.26 -12.47 5.05
C ASN A 54 -17.13 -12.98 5.94
N LEU A 55 -16.87 -14.29 5.90
CA LEU A 55 -15.87 -14.96 6.71
C LEU A 55 -15.07 -15.90 5.81
N SER A 56 -13.76 -15.73 5.77
CA SER A 56 -12.84 -16.51 4.94
C SER A 56 -11.63 -16.96 5.75
N PRO A 57 -11.75 -18.06 6.54
CA PRO A 57 -10.62 -18.69 7.16
C PRO A 57 -9.81 -19.50 6.13
N GLY A 58 -8.51 -19.58 6.33
CA GLY A 58 -7.62 -20.31 5.46
C GLY A 58 -6.28 -20.64 6.11
N VAL A 59 -5.47 -21.36 5.37
CA VAL A 59 -4.08 -21.69 5.71
C VAL A 59 -3.19 -21.42 4.51
N SER A 60 -1.97 -21.07 4.78
CA SER A 60 -0.92 -20.88 3.80
C SER A 60 0.29 -21.71 4.21
N ILE A 61 0.87 -22.39 3.24
CA ILE A 61 2.11 -23.17 3.40
C ILE A 61 3.14 -22.57 2.46
N LEU A 62 4.14 -21.93 3.02
CA LEU A 62 5.28 -21.41 2.29
C LEU A 62 6.39 -22.45 2.31
N ASN A 63 6.95 -22.71 1.15
CA ASN A 63 8.12 -23.56 0.98
C ASN A 63 9.19 -22.79 0.23
N TYR A 64 10.43 -22.85 0.68
CA TYR A 64 11.57 -22.35 -0.09
C TYR A 64 12.81 -23.23 0.12
N LYS A 65 13.66 -23.27 -0.89
CA LYS A 65 14.87 -24.07 -0.91
C LYS A 65 15.96 -23.41 -1.74
N TYR A 66 17.11 -23.19 -1.13
CA TYR A 66 18.35 -22.89 -1.83
C TYR A 66 18.99 -24.14 -2.39
N HIS A 67 19.80 -23.98 -3.45
CA HIS A 67 20.59 -25.08 -4.00
C HIS A 67 21.56 -25.61 -2.95
N GLY A 68 21.46 -26.91 -2.67
CA GLY A 68 22.29 -27.58 -1.67
C GLY A 68 21.71 -27.62 -0.25
N ASP A 69 20.70 -26.79 0.07
CA ASP A 69 20.09 -26.73 1.41
C ASP A 69 18.85 -27.59 1.55
N ASP A 70 18.39 -27.75 2.78
CA ASP A 70 17.13 -28.42 3.09
C ASP A 70 15.92 -27.53 2.77
N LEU A 71 14.79 -28.17 2.50
CA LEU A 71 13.52 -27.49 2.29
C LEU A 71 13.05 -26.81 3.58
N GLN A 72 12.88 -25.51 3.53
CA GLN A 72 12.26 -24.73 4.60
C GLN A 72 10.75 -24.64 4.38
N GLN A 73 9.97 -24.88 5.43
CA GLN A 73 8.52 -24.86 5.36
C GLN A 73 7.92 -24.02 6.50
N HIS A 74 7.06 -23.06 6.15
CA HIS A 74 6.36 -22.21 7.11
C HIS A 74 4.85 -22.29 6.93
N TRP A 75 4.16 -22.57 8.01
CA TRP A 75 2.70 -22.60 8.07
C TRP A 75 2.17 -21.29 8.64
N SER A 76 1.12 -20.75 8.04
CA SER A 76 0.46 -19.54 8.52
C SER A 76 -1.04 -19.70 8.46
N PHE A 77 -1.72 -19.31 9.54
CA PHE A 77 -3.16 -19.13 9.54
C PHE A 77 -3.52 -17.83 8.85
N ARG A 78 -4.57 -17.86 8.04
CA ARG A 78 -5.12 -16.68 7.36
C ARG A 78 -6.60 -16.54 7.70
N LEU A 79 -7.05 -15.32 7.84
CA LEU A 79 -8.44 -15.00 8.10
C LEU A 79 -8.78 -13.68 7.44
N TYR A 80 -9.90 -13.63 6.75
CA TYR A 80 -10.58 -12.39 6.42
C TYR A 80 -12.00 -12.45 6.96
N SER A 81 -12.43 -11.43 7.68
CA SER A 81 -13.78 -11.29 8.21
C SER A 81 -14.28 -9.87 7.99
N ASN A 82 -15.48 -9.75 7.48
CA ASN A 82 -16.18 -8.47 7.33
C ASN A 82 -17.63 -8.62 7.76
N LEU A 83 -18.02 -7.87 8.77
CA LEU A 83 -19.39 -7.78 9.27
C LEU A 83 -19.93 -6.39 8.99
N VAL A 84 -20.98 -6.31 8.18
CA VAL A 84 -21.68 -5.06 7.87
C VAL A 84 -23.04 -5.06 8.57
N TYR A 85 -23.33 -4.00 9.30
CA TYR A 85 -24.60 -3.76 9.95
C TYR A 85 -25.25 -2.49 9.40
N ASN A 86 -26.34 -2.66 8.64
CA ASN A 86 -27.18 -1.56 8.18
C ASN A 86 -28.16 -1.20 9.30
N ILE A 87 -27.82 -0.17 10.07
CA ILE A 87 -28.68 0.37 11.15
C ILE A 87 -30.02 0.77 10.53
N ASN A 88 -29.95 1.47 9.40
CA ASN A 88 -31.03 1.80 8.49
C ASN A 88 -30.48 2.09 7.09
N GLU A 89 -31.30 2.58 6.17
CA GLU A 89 -30.90 2.88 4.78
C GLU A 89 -29.80 3.96 4.65
N LYS A 90 -29.60 4.76 5.70
CA LYS A 90 -28.67 5.89 5.70
C LYS A 90 -27.45 5.71 6.60
N HIS A 91 -27.45 4.68 7.42
CA HIS A 91 -26.43 4.47 8.44
C HIS A 91 -25.93 3.02 8.39
N THR A 92 -24.65 2.86 8.17
CA THR A 92 -23.98 1.56 8.09
C THR A 92 -22.76 1.53 8.99
N LEU A 93 -22.62 0.47 9.78
CA LEU A 93 -21.45 0.13 10.57
C LEU A 93 -20.76 -1.06 9.92
N MET A 94 -19.42 -1.03 9.86
CA MET A 94 -18.59 -2.10 9.32
C MET A 94 -17.50 -2.47 10.31
N LEU A 95 -17.36 -3.76 10.58
CA LEU A 95 -16.27 -4.34 11.34
C LEU A 95 -15.46 -5.25 10.42
N MET A 96 -14.17 -5.05 10.35
CA MET A 96 -13.26 -5.87 9.56
C MET A 96 -12.15 -6.42 10.45
N PHE A 97 -11.78 -7.65 10.22
CA PHE A 97 -10.60 -8.25 10.84
C PHE A 97 -9.90 -9.16 9.83
N ALA A 98 -8.61 -8.95 9.64
CA ALA A 98 -7.80 -9.79 8.78
C ALA A 98 -6.54 -10.28 9.51
N ILE A 99 -6.17 -11.53 9.23
CA ILE A 99 -4.90 -12.15 9.61
C ILE A 99 -4.24 -12.62 8.34
N GLY A 100 -2.98 -12.26 8.17
CA GLY A 100 -2.15 -12.66 7.05
C GLY A 100 -0.69 -12.83 7.45
N ASN A 101 0.12 -13.05 6.46
CA ASN A 101 1.57 -13.06 6.58
C ASN A 101 2.18 -12.44 5.33
N GLU A 102 3.37 -11.91 5.49
CA GLU A 102 4.22 -11.43 4.39
C GLU A 102 5.53 -12.18 4.46
N GLN A 103 5.93 -12.73 3.32
CA GLN A 103 7.17 -13.47 3.19
C GLN A 103 8.32 -12.52 2.93
N ALA A 104 9.53 -12.92 3.35
CA ALA A 104 10.72 -12.25 2.89
C ALA A 104 10.82 -12.33 1.36
N ASP A 105 11.14 -11.20 0.73
CA ASP A 105 11.51 -11.20 -0.70
C ASP A 105 12.77 -12.07 -0.87
N ILE A 106 12.88 -12.76 -2.01
CA ILE A 106 14.05 -13.59 -2.35
C ILE A 106 15.36 -12.81 -2.19
N SER A 107 15.35 -11.52 -2.53
CA SER A 107 16.53 -10.66 -2.38
C SER A 107 16.91 -10.36 -0.92
N TYR A 108 16.01 -10.61 0.04
CA TYR A 108 16.29 -10.38 1.47
C TYR A 108 16.95 -11.61 2.13
N ILE A 109 16.70 -12.78 1.58
CA ILE A 109 17.25 -14.04 2.07
C ILE A 109 18.50 -14.52 1.29
N ASN A 110 18.88 -13.81 0.23
CA ASN A 110 20.07 -14.10 -0.57
C ASN A 110 21.33 -13.65 0.20
N ASP A 111 22.09 -14.61 0.72
CA ASP A 111 23.28 -14.41 1.58
C ASP A 111 24.57 -14.04 0.82
N ILE A 112 24.51 -13.95 -0.51
CA ILE A 112 25.65 -13.55 -1.32
C ILE A 112 25.92 -12.05 -1.16
N ASP A 113 27.18 -11.68 -0.96
CA ASP A 113 27.63 -10.29 -0.94
C ASP A 113 27.45 -9.63 -2.31
N GLN A 114 26.60 -8.62 -2.33
CA GLN A 114 26.35 -7.80 -3.52
C GLN A 114 26.96 -6.43 -3.29
N THR A 115 28.03 -6.13 -4.02
CA THR A 115 28.73 -4.85 -3.92
C THR A 115 27.81 -3.70 -4.32
N ILE A 116 27.57 -2.76 -3.42
CA ILE A 116 26.86 -1.50 -3.68
C ILE A 116 27.87 -0.47 -4.17
N ASP A 117 28.97 -0.31 -3.44
CA ASP A 117 30.11 0.51 -3.77
C ASP A 117 31.38 -0.03 -3.06
N PHE A 118 32.48 0.68 -3.12
CA PHE A 118 33.77 0.25 -2.55
C PHE A 118 33.79 0.23 -1.00
N LEU A 119 32.77 0.76 -0.33
CA LEU A 119 32.64 0.78 1.13
C LEU A 119 31.42 0.01 1.61
N GLN A 120 30.54 -0.47 0.72
CA GLN A 120 29.28 -1.08 1.10
C GLN A 120 28.98 -2.35 0.34
N VAL A 121 28.53 -3.36 1.07
CA VAL A 121 27.94 -4.57 0.51
C VAL A 121 26.51 -4.75 1.04
N LYS A 122 25.68 -5.37 0.23
CA LYS A 122 24.37 -5.85 0.63
C LYS A 122 24.42 -7.37 0.74
N ARG A 123 24.03 -7.88 1.89
CA ARG A 123 23.95 -9.31 2.21
C ARG A 123 22.57 -9.63 2.72
N GLY A 124 21.89 -10.60 2.16
CA GLY A 124 20.63 -11.07 2.71
C GLY A 124 20.83 -11.81 4.03
N ASN A 125 19.72 -12.21 4.62
CA ASN A 125 19.70 -13.00 5.87
C ASN A 125 18.75 -14.18 5.70
N THR A 126 19.28 -15.38 5.72
CA THR A 126 18.52 -16.65 5.57
C THR A 126 17.64 -16.95 6.79
N ASP A 127 17.92 -16.33 7.95
CA ASP A 127 17.22 -16.59 9.23
C ASP A 127 16.02 -15.66 9.45
N LEU A 128 15.54 -15.00 8.40
CA LEU A 128 14.39 -14.10 8.52
C LEU A 128 13.11 -14.87 8.87
N ALA A 129 12.47 -14.43 9.95
CA ALA A 129 11.16 -14.93 10.33
C ALA A 129 10.07 -14.42 9.38
N ASN A 130 9.00 -15.20 9.22
CA ASN A 130 7.82 -14.81 8.49
C ASN A 130 7.06 -13.69 9.23
N THR A 131 6.81 -12.58 8.58
CA THR A 131 6.04 -11.46 9.15
C THR A 131 4.58 -11.84 9.28
N LYS A 132 4.01 -11.70 10.48
CA LYS A 132 2.58 -11.90 10.75
C LYS A 132 1.86 -10.57 10.73
N ILE A 133 0.69 -10.52 10.07
CA ILE A 133 -0.07 -9.28 9.87
C ILE A 133 -1.45 -9.43 10.49
N TYR A 134 -1.86 -8.44 11.30
CA TYR A 134 -3.18 -8.33 11.89
C TYR A 134 -3.79 -6.97 11.57
N VAL A 135 -5.01 -6.97 11.05
CA VAL A 135 -5.68 -5.74 10.60
C VAL A 135 -7.12 -5.69 11.11
N PRO A 136 -7.37 -5.29 12.37
CA PRO A 136 -8.70 -4.88 12.80
C PRO A 136 -9.05 -3.48 12.28
N ALA A 137 -10.30 -3.31 11.85
CA ALA A 137 -10.84 -2.01 11.47
C ALA A 137 -12.32 -1.88 11.84
N ILE A 138 -12.73 -0.66 12.13
CA ILE A 138 -14.11 -0.27 12.30
C ILE A 138 -14.39 0.93 11.40
N GLY A 139 -15.47 0.86 10.61
CA GLY A 139 -15.94 1.91 9.73
C GLY A 139 -17.38 2.26 10.01
N TYR A 140 -17.72 3.54 9.84
CA TYR A 140 -19.09 4.00 9.90
C TYR A 140 -19.36 4.97 8.75
N GLN A 141 -20.51 4.76 8.09
CA GLN A 141 -21.00 5.60 7.02
C GLN A 141 -22.36 6.15 7.38
N ALA A 142 -22.57 7.43 7.12
CA ALA A 142 -23.86 8.09 7.36
C ALA A 142 -24.20 9.05 6.23
N GLN A 143 -25.48 9.01 5.81
CA GLN A 143 -26.05 10.00 4.92
C GLN A 143 -27.09 10.84 5.68
N VAL A 144 -26.77 12.10 5.94
CA VAL A 144 -27.64 13.05 6.65
C VAL A 144 -28.01 14.19 5.71
N GLY A 145 -29.18 14.09 5.08
CA GLY A 145 -29.60 15.05 4.05
C GLY A 145 -28.62 15.06 2.87
N LYS A 146 -27.96 16.22 2.68
CA LYS A 146 -26.96 16.43 1.63
C LYS A 146 -25.51 16.10 2.06
N LEU A 147 -25.33 15.65 3.30
CA LEU A 147 -24.03 15.31 3.88
C LEU A 147 -23.83 13.79 3.88
N ASN A 148 -22.74 13.31 3.28
CA ASN A 148 -22.21 11.98 3.44
C ASN A 148 -20.98 12.02 4.35
N LEU A 149 -21.01 11.26 5.43
CA LEU A 149 -19.91 11.08 6.36
C LEU A 149 -19.39 9.65 6.28
N GLU A 150 -18.07 9.50 6.27
CA GLU A 150 -17.37 8.23 6.31
C GLU A 150 -16.27 8.35 7.35
N THR A 151 -16.26 7.46 8.33
CA THR A 151 -15.19 7.38 9.32
C THR A 151 -14.60 5.98 9.32
N MET A 152 -13.31 5.88 9.57
CA MET A 152 -12.62 4.61 9.71
C MET A 152 -11.53 4.73 10.76
N LEU A 153 -11.48 3.76 11.67
CA LEU A 153 -10.35 3.51 12.54
C LEU A 153 -9.79 2.14 12.17
N MET A 154 -8.51 2.11 11.81
CA MET A 154 -7.83 0.90 11.33
C MET A 154 -6.48 0.77 12.00
N TYR A 155 -6.17 -0.42 12.46
CA TYR A 155 -4.87 -0.77 12.97
C TYR A 155 -4.20 -1.79 12.06
N TRP A 156 -2.91 -1.60 11.80
CA TRP A 156 -2.01 -2.53 11.14
C TRP A 156 -0.92 -2.93 12.13
N GLY A 157 -0.85 -4.21 12.43
CA GLY A 157 0.22 -4.78 13.24
C GLY A 157 1.02 -5.77 12.41
N TYR A 158 2.30 -5.50 12.23
CA TYR A 158 3.28 -6.39 11.59
C TYR A 158 4.21 -6.90 12.68
N PHE A 159 4.14 -8.19 12.98
CA PHE A 159 4.97 -8.86 13.96
C PHE A 159 6.06 -9.66 13.26
N ASN A 160 7.27 -9.65 13.79
CA ASN A 160 8.48 -10.06 13.09
C ASN A 160 8.67 -9.27 11.79
N ASN A 161 8.46 -7.96 11.85
CA ASN A 161 8.59 -7.08 10.70
C ASN A 161 10.03 -7.04 10.21
N ILE A 162 10.22 -7.25 8.91
CA ILE A 162 11.55 -7.19 8.31
C ILE A 162 11.97 -5.73 8.19
N THR A 163 13.17 -5.42 8.71
CA THR A 163 13.82 -4.12 8.64
C THR A 163 15.22 -4.26 8.10
N PHE A 164 15.77 -3.20 7.52
CA PHE A 164 17.20 -3.12 7.25
C PHE A 164 18.00 -3.17 8.55
N ASP A 165 19.20 -3.72 8.48
CA ASP A 165 20.21 -3.66 9.52
C ASP A 165 21.55 -3.27 8.92
N TYR A 166 22.37 -2.55 9.68
CA TYR A 166 23.64 -2.04 9.24
C TYR A 166 24.70 -2.27 10.31
N TYR A 167 25.79 -2.93 9.93
CA TYR A 167 26.92 -3.12 10.82
C TYR A 167 28.25 -3.03 10.06
N PRO A 168 29.33 -2.56 10.71
CA PRO A 168 30.65 -2.56 10.13
C PRO A 168 31.28 -3.96 10.17
N GLU A 169 31.91 -4.37 9.09
CA GLU A 169 32.74 -5.57 8.98
C GLU A 169 34.09 -5.15 8.39
N GLY A 170 35.08 -4.93 9.26
CA GLY A 170 36.33 -4.26 8.89
C GLY A 170 36.07 -2.82 8.42
N ASP A 171 36.51 -2.51 7.20
CA ASP A 171 36.34 -1.19 6.57
C ASP A 171 35.07 -1.10 5.69
N ILE A 172 34.24 -2.16 5.66
CA ILE A 172 33.04 -2.25 4.83
C ILE A 172 31.79 -2.13 5.73
N LEU A 173 30.82 -1.38 5.27
CA LEU A 173 29.48 -1.35 5.85
C LEU A 173 28.62 -2.45 5.21
N VAL A 174 28.17 -3.39 6.01
CA VAL A 174 27.21 -4.43 5.58
C VAL A 174 25.80 -3.90 5.78
N ASN A 175 25.03 -3.88 4.70
CA ASN A 175 23.58 -3.67 4.72
C ASN A 175 22.90 -5.05 4.63
N THR A 176 22.17 -5.41 5.66
CA THR A 176 21.45 -6.68 5.76
C THR A 176 20.02 -6.48 6.24
N TYR A 177 19.39 -7.55 6.67
CA TYR A 177 18.01 -7.55 7.14
C TYR A 177 17.89 -8.26 8.48
N ARG A 178 16.89 -7.85 9.26
CA ARG A 178 16.49 -8.49 10.51
C ARG A 178 14.97 -8.54 10.62
N SER A 179 14.43 -9.45 11.43
CA SER A 179 12.99 -9.66 11.62
C SER A 179 12.57 -9.69 13.08
N ASP A 180 13.28 -8.97 13.96
CA ASP A 180 13.04 -8.91 15.40
C ASP A 180 12.33 -7.62 15.85
N ALA A 181 11.85 -6.84 14.91
CA ALA A 181 11.06 -5.63 15.16
C ALA A 181 9.57 -5.92 14.93
N ASP A 182 8.70 -5.13 15.56
CA ASP A 182 7.29 -5.04 15.23
C ASP A 182 6.99 -3.64 14.71
N PHE A 183 6.10 -3.58 13.72
CA PHE A 183 5.59 -2.30 13.21
C PHE A 183 4.09 -2.20 13.46
N HIS A 184 3.68 -1.10 14.07
CA HIS A 184 2.30 -0.80 14.41
C HIS A 184 1.89 0.52 13.75
N SER A 185 0.74 0.54 13.11
CA SER A 185 0.16 1.76 12.54
C SER A 185 -1.32 1.85 12.89
N LEU A 186 -1.71 2.88 13.63
CA LEU A 186 -3.10 3.21 13.92
C LEU A 186 -3.50 4.41 13.08
N THR A 187 -4.51 4.26 12.23
CA THR A 187 -5.03 5.32 11.36
C THR A 187 -6.48 5.60 11.70
N ALA A 188 -6.77 6.86 12.01
CA ALA A 188 -8.14 7.39 12.15
C ALA A 188 -8.42 8.35 10.99
N GLN A 189 -9.48 8.09 10.24
CA GLN A 189 -9.88 8.86 9.07
C GLN A 189 -11.32 9.36 9.21
N LEU A 190 -11.53 10.60 8.82
CA LEU A 190 -12.86 11.21 8.62
C LEU A 190 -12.93 11.81 7.22
N SER A 191 -13.97 11.47 6.47
CA SER A 191 -14.30 12.06 5.17
C SER A 191 -15.72 12.59 5.22
N ALA A 192 -15.91 13.84 4.80
CA ALA A 192 -17.19 14.50 4.72
C ALA A 192 -17.40 15.04 3.30
N THR A 193 -18.48 14.61 2.65
CA THR A 193 -18.88 15.10 1.34
C THR A 193 -20.22 15.82 1.46
N TYR A 194 -20.25 17.12 1.17
CA TYR A 194 -21.45 17.92 1.21
C TYR A 194 -21.86 18.38 -0.19
N ARG A 195 -23.12 18.13 -0.57
CA ARG A 195 -23.72 18.59 -1.83
C ARG A 195 -24.53 19.84 -1.59
N PHE A 196 -23.96 21.01 -1.88
CA PHE A 196 -24.66 22.29 -1.77
C PHE A 196 -25.84 22.35 -2.75
N SER A 197 -25.58 21.91 -3.99
CA SER A 197 -26.56 21.79 -5.06
C SER A 197 -26.20 20.57 -5.93
N ASP A 198 -26.97 20.31 -6.98
CA ASP A 198 -26.63 19.27 -7.97
C ASP A 198 -25.31 19.57 -8.69
N ASN A 199 -24.94 20.83 -8.71
CA ASN A 199 -23.78 21.32 -9.44
C ASN A 199 -22.54 21.54 -8.54
N LEU A 200 -22.71 21.75 -7.23
CA LEU A 200 -21.61 22.08 -6.33
C LEU A 200 -21.45 21.06 -5.21
N ARG A 201 -20.28 20.45 -5.14
CA ARG A 201 -19.89 19.47 -4.15
C ARG A 201 -18.56 19.82 -3.50
N LEU A 202 -18.50 19.72 -2.18
CA LEU A 202 -17.30 19.84 -1.36
C LEU A 202 -17.01 18.50 -0.70
N LYS A 203 -15.76 18.04 -0.79
CA LYS A 203 -15.25 16.91 -0.03
C LYS A 203 -14.09 17.36 0.84
N LEU A 204 -14.18 17.04 2.13
CA LEU A 204 -13.12 17.24 3.12
C LEU A 204 -12.68 15.87 3.63
N LYS A 205 -11.38 15.67 3.77
CA LYS A 205 -10.81 14.48 4.41
C LYS A 205 -9.79 14.92 5.45
N GLY A 206 -9.87 14.35 6.65
CA GLY A 206 -8.85 14.43 7.69
C GLY A 206 -8.37 13.03 8.05
N GLU A 207 -7.07 12.89 8.29
CA GLU A 207 -6.46 11.62 8.66
C GLU A 207 -5.40 11.86 9.73
N TYR A 208 -5.47 11.07 10.78
CA TYR A 208 -4.42 10.99 11.80
C TYR A 208 -3.84 9.58 11.77
N THR A 209 -2.51 9.48 11.73
CA THR A 209 -1.80 8.21 11.76
C THR A 209 -0.73 8.23 12.84
N ASP A 210 -0.70 7.18 13.66
CA ASP A 210 0.34 6.92 14.66
C ASP A 210 1.09 5.65 14.25
N MET A 211 2.36 5.80 13.87
CA MET A 211 3.23 4.73 13.39
C MET A 211 4.35 4.49 14.40
N LYS A 212 4.53 3.25 14.82
CA LYS A 212 5.54 2.85 15.79
C LYS A 212 6.30 1.62 15.29
N LEU A 213 7.60 1.71 15.25
CA LEU A 213 8.52 0.59 15.10
C LEU A 213 9.13 0.26 16.48
N THR A 214 9.24 -1.01 16.80
CA THR A 214 9.92 -1.53 18.00
C THR A 214 11.30 -2.08 17.64
N GLY A 215 11.97 -2.75 18.58
CA GLY A 215 13.28 -3.37 18.34
C GLY A 215 14.45 -2.39 18.51
N VAL A 216 15.60 -2.74 17.92
CA VAL A 216 16.87 -2.01 18.08
C VAL A 216 16.78 -0.57 17.58
N TYR A 217 16.05 -0.35 16.50
CA TYR A 217 15.87 0.97 15.89
C TYR A 217 14.48 1.55 16.19
N ALA A 218 14.01 1.38 17.43
CA ALA A 218 12.69 1.83 17.86
C ALA A 218 12.42 3.29 17.50
N LYS A 219 11.27 3.55 16.88
CA LYS A 219 10.89 4.89 16.42
C LYS A 219 9.37 5.05 16.40
N ARG A 220 8.91 6.27 16.64
CA ARG A 220 7.49 6.63 16.52
C ARG A 220 7.32 7.90 15.72
N VAL A 221 6.35 7.89 14.82
CA VAL A 221 6.00 9.02 13.95
C VAL A 221 4.49 9.22 13.99
N ASN A 222 4.06 10.40 14.48
CA ASN A 222 2.67 10.83 14.42
C ASN A 222 2.50 11.80 13.26
N ALA A 223 1.43 11.65 12.51
CA ALA A 223 1.12 12.50 11.37
C ALA A 223 -0.36 12.87 11.35
N PHE A 224 -0.62 14.12 11.05
CA PHE A 224 -1.95 14.57 10.64
C PHE A 224 -1.86 15.06 9.20
N SER A 225 -2.83 14.66 8.37
CA SER A 225 -2.97 15.14 7.00
C SER A 225 -4.43 15.43 6.68
N GLY A 226 -4.65 16.30 5.70
CA GLY A 226 -6.00 16.64 5.27
C GLY A 226 -6.04 16.99 3.79
N SER A 227 -7.23 16.85 3.21
CA SER A 227 -7.49 17.32 1.84
C SER A 227 -8.83 18.00 1.73
N ILE A 228 -8.92 18.86 0.75
CA ILE A 228 -10.11 19.54 0.29
C ILE A 228 -10.25 19.33 -1.21
N ASP A 229 -11.46 19.01 -1.67
CA ASP A 229 -11.81 18.93 -3.08
C ASP A 229 -13.15 19.64 -3.29
N VAL A 230 -13.17 20.66 -4.16
CA VAL A 230 -14.35 21.41 -4.57
C VAL A 230 -14.61 21.11 -6.04
N ASN A 231 -15.80 20.59 -6.35
CA ASN A 231 -16.21 20.30 -7.71
C ASN A 231 -17.46 21.12 -8.04
N TYR A 232 -17.38 21.86 -9.14
CA TYR A 232 -18.49 22.62 -9.67
C TYR A 232 -18.76 22.21 -11.13
N TYR A 233 -20.00 21.93 -11.46
CA TYR A 233 -20.44 21.50 -12.78
C TYR A 233 -21.44 22.53 -13.33
N TRP A 234 -21.22 22.98 -14.56
CA TRP A 234 -22.11 23.90 -15.23
C TRP A 234 -22.23 23.54 -16.72
N LYS A 235 -23.39 22.97 -17.09
CA LYS A 235 -23.61 22.41 -18.44
C LYS A 235 -22.49 21.44 -18.80
N ASP A 236 -21.77 21.73 -19.87
CA ASP A 236 -20.65 20.92 -20.38
C ASP A 236 -19.32 21.20 -19.65
N PHE A 237 -19.29 22.13 -18.70
CA PHE A 237 -18.07 22.52 -18.00
C PHE A 237 -18.00 21.92 -16.59
N SER A 238 -16.78 21.61 -16.16
CA SER A 238 -16.47 21.22 -14.79
C SER A 238 -15.27 21.99 -14.26
N LEU A 239 -15.36 22.49 -13.05
CA LEU A 239 -14.25 23.10 -12.31
C LEU A 239 -13.94 22.22 -11.11
N ASN A 240 -12.68 21.83 -10.97
CA ASN A 240 -12.17 21.16 -9.77
C ASN A 240 -11.09 22.03 -9.14
N VAL A 241 -11.19 22.26 -7.84
CA VAL A 241 -10.16 22.91 -7.01
C VAL A 241 -9.83 21.95 -5.89
N TYR A 242 -8.55 21.62 -5.71
CA TYR A 242 -8.12 20.69 -4.71
C TYR A 242 -6.91 21.17 -3.93
N GLY A 243 -6.79 20.66 -2.71
CA GLY A 243 -5.63 20.86 -1.86
C GLY A 243 -5.40 19.66 -0.96
N ARG A 244 -4.13 19.33 -0.73
CA ARG A 244 -3.67 18.30 0.21
C ARG A 244 -2.58 18.89 1.07
N SER A 245 -2.66 18.67 2.37
CA SER A 245 -1.64 19.13 3.31
C SER A 245 -0.34 18.32 3.15
N THR A 246 0.71 18.78 3.82
CA THR A 246 1.92 17.96 4.02
C THR A 246 1.55 16.64 4.69
N SER A 247 2.28 15.58 4.36
CA SER A 247 2.15 14.28 5.02
C SER A 247 3.50 13.80 5.55
N ARG A 248 3.43 12.90 6.54
CA ARG A 248 4.60 12.27 7.13
C ARG A 248 4.34 10.77 7.23
N GLN A 249 5.32 9.96 6.89
CA GLN A 249 5.21 8.49 6.90
C GLN A 249 6.49 7.87 7.44
N LEU A 250 6.36 6.75 8.13
CA LEU A 250 7.45 5.88 8.52
C LEU A 250 7.42 4.64 7.64
N ASN A 251 8.50 4.39 6.92
CA ASN A 251 8.64 3.17 6.14
C ASN A 251 9.09 2.03 7.06
N GLN A 252 8.36 0.94 7.07
CA GLN A 252 8.60 -0.20 7.96
C GLN A 252 9.89 -0.97 7.63
N LEU A 253 10.28 -1.04 6.37
CA LEU A 253 11.48 -1.78 5.92
C LEU A 253 12.75 -0.95 6.11
N THR A 254 12.77 0.27 5.54
CA THR A 254 13.96 1.13 5.53
C THR A 254 14.09 1.98 6.80
N MET A 255 13.09 1.96 7.69
CA MET A 255 13.00 2.79 8.89
C MET A 255 13.08 4.30 8.62
N ALA A 256 13.01 4.67 7.34
CA ALA A 256 13.07 6.05 6.92
C ALA A 256 11.77 6.80 7.21
N THR A 257 11.89 8.01 7.69
CA THR A 257 10.78 8.94 7.78
C THR A 257 10.73 9.77 6.51
N PHE A 258 9.59 9.79 5.85
CA PHE A 258 9.32 10.60 4.67
C PHE A 258 8.43 11.79 5.06
N LYS A 259 8.75 12.96 4.55
CA LYS A 259 7.91 14.14 4.64
C LYS A 259 7.64 14.64 3.22
N ASN A 260 6.37 14.58 2.81
CA ASN A 260 5.90 15.05 1.52
C ASN A 260 5.35 16.47 1.64
N PRO A 261 5.59 17.33 0.65
CA PRO A 261 5.05 18.69 0.64
C PRO A 261 3.53 18.70 0.43
N ALA A 262 2.92 19.84 0.70
CA ALA A 262 1.53 20.10 0.30
C ALA A 262 1.43 20.19 -1.23
N VAL A 263 0.26 19.79 -1.75
CA VAL A 263 -0.07 19.86 -3.18
C VAL A 263 -1.43 20.53 -3.31
N TYR A 264 -1.57 21.45 -4.25
CA TYR A 264 -2.84 22.10 -4.55
C TYR A 264 -2.92 22.48 -6.02
N GLY A 265 -4.12 22.59 -6.53
CA GLY A 265 -4.31 22.90 -7.92
C GLY A 265 -5.76 23.13 -8.28
N LEU A 266 -5.95 23.42 -9.56
CA LEU A 266 -7.27 23.53 -10.16
C LEU A 266 -7.26 22.99 -11.59
N SER A 267 -8.40 22.48 -12.04
CA SER A 267 -8.62 22.13 -13.44
C SER A 267 -10.00 22.58 -13.92
N LEU A 268 -10.05 22.96 -15.19
CA LEU A 268 -11.27 23.28 -15.93
C LEU A 268 -11.44 22.24 -17.04
N GLY A 269 -12.50 21.47 -16.98
CA GLY A 269 -12.89 20.50 -17.97
C GLY A 269 -14.06 21.00 -18.82
N TRP A 270 -14.10 20.54 -20.07
CA TRP A 270 -15.22 20.68 -20.99
C TRP A 270 -15.48 19.34 -21.66
N SER A 271 -16.76 18.96 -21.74
CA SER A 271 -17.17 17.69 -22.39
C SER A 271 -18.45 17.92 -23.17
N HIS A 272 -18.39 17.72 -24.49
CA HIS A 272 -19.54 17.84 -25.39
C HIS A 272 -19.51 16.75 -26.47
N GLY A 273 -20.57 15.95 -26.53
CA GLY A 273 -20.63 14.80 -27.45
C GLY A 273 -19.48 13.84 -27.19
N ASN A 274 -18.67 13.60 -28.20
CA ASN A 274 -17.52 12.68 -28.14
C ASN A 274 -16.20 13.40 -27.77
N TRP A 275 -16.24 14.72 -27.58
CA TRP A 275 -15.07 15.52 -27.23
C TRP A 275 -14.94 15.77 -25.74
N MET A 276 -13.74 15.71 -25.23
CA MET A 276 -13.37 16.15 -23.91
C MET A 276 -12.08 16.98 -23.98
N ALA A 277 -12.08 18.11 -23.31
CA ALA A 277 -10.89 18.94 -23.11
C ALA A 277 -10.75 19.26 -21.63
N GLU A 278 -9.54 19.29 -21.12
CA GLU A 278 -9.23 19.68 -19.75
C GLU A 278 -7.95 20.51 -19.75
N ALA A 279 -7.98 21.62 -19.04
CA ALA A 279 -6.79 22.41 -18.73
C ALA A 279 -6.68 22.57 -17.23
N GLY A 280 -5.47 22.43 -16.70
CA GLY A 280 -5.26 22.51 -15.26
C GLY A 280 -3.88 22.97 -14.88
N THR A 281 -3.71 23.23 -13.60
CA THR A 281 -2.42 23.63 -13.01
C THR A 281 -2.24 22.97 -11.64
N GLU A 282 -1.02 22.62 -11.32
CA GLU A 282 -0.60 22.10 -10.04
C GLU A 282 0.43 23.02 -9.41
N ASN A 283 0.24 23.33 -8.12
CA ASN A 283 1.10 24.20 -7.33
C ASN A 283 1.46 25.52 -8.03
N PRO A 284 0.49 26.29 -8.57
CA PRO A 284 0.76 27.43 -9.43
C PRO A 284 1.61 28.53 -8.76
N PHE A 285 1.59 28.62 -7.44
CA PHE A 285 2.31 29.67 -6.68
C PHE A 285 3.52 29.11 -5.92
N THR A 286 3.82 27.80 -6.03
CA THR A 286 4.97 27.17 -5.36
C THR A 286 6.09 26.94 -6.36
N LYS A 287 7.22 27.62 -6.22
CA LYS A 287 8.37 27.51 -7.15
C LYS A 287 9.10 26.19 -7.03
N GLN A 288 9.15 25.60 -5.83
CA GLN A 288 9.82 24.31 -5.58
C GLN A 288 9.21 23.64 -4.36
N SER A 289 9.12 22.31 -4.41
CA SER A 289 8.70 21.47 -3.30
C SER A 289 9.88 20.71 -2.72
N HIS A 290 9.84 20.52 -1.41
CA HIS A 290 10.86 19.85 -0.65
C HIS A 290 10.33 18.53 -0.13
N TYR A 291 10.92 17.44 -0.62
CA TYR A 291 10.72 16.09 -0.13
C TYR A 291 11.87 15.78 0.81
N TYR A 292 11.57 15.43 2.02
CA TYR A 292 12.57 15.13 3.02
C TYR A 292 12.48 13.67 3.44
N ARG A 293 13.63 12.98 3.42
CA ARG A 293 13.77 11.60 3.82
C ARG A 293 14.95 11.48 4.77
N TYR A 294 14.78 10.81 5.90
CA TYR A 294 15.86 10.54 6.82
C TYR A 294 15.67 9.23 7.56
N ALA A 295 16.77 8.55 7.87
CA ALA A 295 16.82 7.39 8.73
C ALA A 295 18.06 7.47 9.64
N ASP A 296 17.92 6.89 10.82
CA ASP A 296 19.00 6.62 11.77
C ASP A 296 18.90 5.15 12.15
N CYS A 297 19.89 4.38 11.73
CA CYS A 297 19.99 2.93 11.91
C CYS A 297 21.32 2.60 12.63
N GLY A 298 21.70 3.39 13.60
CA GLY A 298 22.91 3.19 14.39
C GLY A 298 24.19 3.44 13.60
N ALA A 299 24.77 2.40 13.01
CA ALA A 299 25.98 2.51 12.20
C ALA A 299 25.77 3.29 10.90
N TYR A 300 24.52 3.39 10.41
CA TYR A 300 24.18 4.08 9.19
C TYR A 300 23.12 5.16 9.42
N ARG A 301 23.44 6.38 9.01
CA ARG A 301 22.50 7.52 9.04
C ARG A 301 22.47 8.20 7.69
N PHE A 302 21.29 8.54 7.23
CA PHE A 302 21.19 9.39 6.06
C PHE A 302 20.09 10.46 6.25
N SER A 303 20.30 11.57 5.57
CA SER A 303 19.35 12.66 5.43
C SER A 303 19.40 13.14 3.98
N GLN A 304 18.26 13.10 3.32
CA GLN A 304 18.12 13.52 1.94
C GLN A 304 17.06 14.60 1.83
N LEU A 305 17.42 15.73 1.25
CA LEU A 305 16.50 16.76 0.82
C LEU A 305 16.46 16.76 -0.72
N GLN A 306 15.35 16.31 -1.26
CA GLN A 306 15.08 16.38 -2.69
C GLN A 306 14.21 17.61 -2.98
N THR A 307 14.73 18.55 -3.76
CA THR A 307 13.99 19.70 -4.25
C THR A 307 13.50 19.43 -5.65
N SER A 308 12.19 19.44 -5.85
CA SER A 308 11.57 19.23 -7.16
C SER A 308 10.94 20.53 -7.68
N ARG A 309 11.10 20.75 -8.99
CA ARG A 309 10.39 21.80 -9.73
C ARG A 309 9.41 21.23 -10.75
N ILE A 310 9.44 19.92 -10.99
CA ILE A 310 8.69 19.28 -12.08
C ILE A 310 7.17 19.42 -11.89
N TYR A 311 6.70 19.35 -10.65
CA TYR A 311 5.27 19.47 -10.32
C TYR A 311 4.91 20.85 -9.73
N GLN A 312 5.76 21.86 -9.96
CA GLN A 312 5.59 23.18 -9.41
C GLN A 312 5.37 24.18 -10.54
N GLN A 313 4.37 25.04 -10.39
CA GLN A 313 3.97 26.01 -11.42
C GLN A 313 3.69 25.32 -12.76
N THR A 314 3.19 24.07 -12.72
CA THR A 314 2.87 23.29 -13.92
C THR A 314 1.50 23.60 -14.43
N GLY A 315 1.38 23.69 -15.76
CA GLY A 315 0.11 23.69 -16.47
C GLY A 315 0.06 22.52 -17.45
N TYR A 316 -1.14 22.01 -17.69
CA TYR A 316 -1.38 20.97 -18.67
C TYR A 316 -2.67 21.22 -19.44
N VAL A 317 -2.71 20.68 -20.66
CA VAL A 317 -3.91 20.60 -21.49
C VAL A 317 -4.04 19.17 -21.96
N LYS A 318 -5.24 18.61 -21.84
CA LYS A 318 -5.61 17.30 -22.38
C LYS A 318 -6.77 17.50 -23.34
N VAL A 319 -6.74 16.81 -24.48
CA VAL A 319 -7.86 16.72 -25.41
C VAL A 319 -8.07 15.24 -25.74
N ALA A 320 -9.29 14.79 -25.64
CA ALA A 320 -9.66 13.42 -25.99
C ALA A 320 -10.89 13.43 -26.90
N TYR A 321 -10.91 12.48 -27.83
CA TYR A 321 -12.06 12.20 -28.66
C TYR A 321 -12.39 10.70 -28.53
N THR A 322 -13.64 10.38 -28.21
CA THR A 322 -14.12 9.01 -28.09
C THR A 322 -14.66 8.54 -29.42
N PHE A 323 -13.99 7.57 -30.03
CA PHE A 323 -14.45 6.90 -31.21
C PHE A 323 -15.42 5.78 -30.81
N ASP A 324 -16.69 5.90 -31.18
CA ASP A 324 -17.71 4.86 -30.92
C ASP A 324 -17.89 4.03 -32.20
N PHE A 325 -17.11 2.97 -32.36
CA PHE A 325 -17.23 2.02 -33.47
C PHE A 325 -17.88 0.72 -32.98
N GLY A 326 -19.16 0.52 -33.35
CA GLY A 326 -19.84 -0.76 -33.26
C GLY A 326 -20.45 -1.08 -31.87
N LYS A 327 -20.92 -2.33 -31.77
CA LYS A 327 -21.64 -2.85 -30.61
C LYS A 327 -20.75 -2.92 -29.36
N LYS A 328 -21.15 -2.27 -28.26
CA LYS A 328 -20.43 -2.36 -27.00
C LYS A 328 -20.39 -3.81 -26.51
N ILE A 329 -19.23 -4.43 -26.56
CA ILE A 329 -18.97 -5.74 -25.96
C ILE A 329 -18.34 -5.48 -24.60
N SER A 330 -18.98 -5.94 -23.54
CA SER A 330 -18.38 -5.94 -22.20
C SER A 330 -17.16 -6.88 -22.25
N ARG A 331 -15.97 -6.34 -22.04
CA ARG A 331 -14.75 -7.15 -21.91
C ARG A 331 -14.53 -7.42 -20.43
N GLU A 332 -14.47 -8.68 -20.06
CA GLU A 332 -13.93 -9.08 -18.77
C GLU A 332 -12.46 -8.66 -18.71
N SER A 333 -12.09 -7.90 -17.68
CA SER A 333 -10.69 -7.57 -17.44
C SER A 333 -10.04 -8.71 -16.67
N ASN A 334 -9.31 -9.56 -17.34
CA ASN A 334 -8.41 -10.51 -16.69
C ASN A 334 -7.13 -9.75 -16.28
N SER A 335 -7.00 -9.45 -15.01
CA SER A 335 -5.73 -8.96 -14.44
C SER A 335 -4.86 -10.16 -14.08
N VAL A 336 -3.74 -10.31 -14.77
CA VAL A 336 -2.69 -11.27 -14.36
C VAL A 336 -1.69 -10.52 -13.51
N ASP A 337 -1.43 -11.03 -12.30
CA ASP A 337 -0.34 -10.51 -11.47
C ASP A 337 1.00 -10.80 -12.17
N LYS A 338 1.72 -9.73 -12.52
CA LYS A 338 3.02 -9.80 -13.19
C LYS A 338 4.18 -9.50 -12.24
N THR A 339 3.94 -9.53 -10.93
CA THR A 339 4.98 -9.29 -9.94
C THR A 339 5.99 -10.42 -9.97
N ILE A 340 7.23 -10.11 -10.32
CA ILE A 340 8.34 -11.05 -10.33
C ILE A 340 9.25 -10.73 -9.15
N ASN A 341 9.39 -11.68 -8.23
CA ASN A 341 10.39 -11.61 -7.18
C ASN A 341 11.75 -11.98 -7.76
N SER A 342 12.76 -11.17 -7.51
CA SER A 342 14.11 -11.34 -8.01
C SER A 342 15.12 -11.37 -6.86
N ALA A 343 16.13 -12.24 -6.97
CA ALA A 343 17.27 -12.26 -6.06
C ALA A 343 18.26 -11.10 -6.30
N ILE A 344 18.08 -10.34 -7.37
CA ILE A 344 18.93 -9.20 -7.71
C ILE A 344 18.52 -7.97 -6.88
N ILE A 345 19.49 -7.13 -6.54
CA ILE A 345 19.22 -5.85 -5.88
C ILE A 345 18.26 -5.03 -6.72
N LYS A 346 17.11 -4.67 -6.14
CA LYS A 346 16.23 -3.68 -6.75
C LYS A 346 16.81 -2.30 -6.43
N ALA A 347 17.08 -1.49 -7.46
CA ALA A 347 17.39 -0.07 -7.26
C ALA A 347 16.15 0.61 -6.66
N ASN A 348 16.32 1.22 -5.49
CA ASN A 348 15.26 1.98 -4.80
C ASN A 348 15.15 3.41 -5.34
#